data_4fe71d05720d7ba473b7b916ced47770
#
_entry.id   4fe71d05720d7ba473b7b916ced47770
#
_cell.length_a   1.000
_cell.length_b   1.000
_cell.length_c   1.000
_cell.angle_alpha   90.00
_cell.angle_beta   90.00
_cell.angle_gamma   90.00
#
_symmetry.space_group_name_H-M   'P 1'
#
loop_
_entity.id
_entity.type
_entity.pdbx_description
1 polymer ?
#
loop_
_entity_poly.entity_id
_entity_poly.type
_entity_poly.pdbx_seq_one_letter_code
_entity_poly.pdbx_strand_id
1 'polypeptide(L)'
;MKNIIAIFSVITFLFSSVVYADIKFWTTEVQPARMAKQEEMAKSFEAKTGIKVEVIPIEEKDLGTRATAAAAAGDLPDVIYHTLQYVLPWAEAGILDVDANNDVVKALGKKTFAPGALNMAKKGSKIAAVPVDGWTQMVVYRKDLFEAAGLQPPTNYANITKAIKALSSDNMYGFVAATKTDENFMSQVLEHVLLANGVNLVKKGGTKKQGKALKNSLEFYKVLAKASPPGELYWKQSRALYFAGRTPMIIWSPFIMDELAGLRDSAPPTFNVDPTSNELAQKTGFITNFSGPNNKKGAAWADVRYFGITADADTDEAKKFIEYSMSEGYTATSGIAPEGKFPV
;
A
#
# COMPACT_ATOMS: atom_id res chain seq x y z
N MET A 1 -47.18 24.45 67.85
CA MET A 1 -46.11 23.51 67.52
C MET A 1 -46.27 23.20 66.02
N LYS A 2 -45.43 23.79 65.19
CA LYS A 2 -45.44 23.58 63.74
C LYS A 2 -44.21 22.76 63.38
N ASN A 3 -44.42 21.54 62.91
CA ASN A 3 -43.34 20.66 62.43
C ASN A 3 -42.92 21.10 61.06
N ILE A 4 -41.68 21.51 60.89
CA ILE A 4 -41.02 21.80 59.60
C ILE A 4 -40.31 20.50 59.21
N ILE A 5 -40.83 19.84 58.17
CA ILE A 5 -40.18 18.68 57.53
C ILE A 5 -39.22 19.25 56.50
N ALA A 6 -37.89 19.13 56.73
CA ALA A 6 -36.88 19.45 55.75
C ALA A 6 -36.70 18.29 54.78
N ILE A 7 -37.06 18.50 53.51
CA ILE A 7 -36.81 17.56 52.43
C ILE A 7 -35.38 17.79 51.91
N PHE A 8 -34.48 16.85 52.21
CA PHE A 8 -33.14 16.81 51.61
C PHE A 8 -33.23 16.21 50.21
N SER A 9 -33.19 17.05 49.15
CA SER A 9 -33.01 16.56 47.78
C SER A 9 -31.55 16.17 47.59
N VAL A 10 -31.28 14.87 47.47
CA VAL A 10 -30.00 14.33 47.04
C VAL A 10 -29.91 14.49 45.53
N ILE A 11 -29.16 15.49 45.07
CA ILE A 11 -28.81 15.63 43.65
C ILE A 11 -27.69 14.65 43.37
N THR A 12 -28.00 13.54 42.75
CA THR A 12 -27.01 12.59 42.22
C THR A 12 -26.42 13.19 40.95
N PHE A 13 -25.21 13.74 41.02
CA PHE A 13 -24.43 14.10 39.89
C PHE A 13 -23.97 12.80 39.17
N LEU A 14 -24.61 12.48 38.06
CA LEU A 14 -24.10 11.51 37.10
C LEU A 14 -22.87 12.13 36.42
N PHE A 15 -21.71 11.85 36.94
CA PHE A 15 -20.46 12.09 36.21
C PHE A 15 -20.48 11.11 35.01
N SER A 16 -20.85 11.61 33.83
CA SER A 16 -20.50 10.95 32.58
C SER A 16 -18.98 11.01 32.47
N SER A 17 -18.32 9.94 32.84
CA SER A 17 -16.90 9.78 32.52
C SER A 17 -16.80 9.81 31.00
N VAL A 18 -16.20 10.83 30.42
CA VAL A 18 -15.74 10.83 29.05
C VAL A 18 -14.65 9.76 29.02
N VAL A 19 -14.98 8.59 28.47
CA VAL A 19 -13.99 7.54 28.27
C VAL A 19 -13.14 7.99 27.10
N TYR A 20 -11.96 8.51 27.38
CA TYR A 20 -10.94 8.73 26.36
C TYR A 20 -10.45 7.38 25.86
N ALA A 21 -10.10 7.30 24.59
CA ALA A 21 -9.38 6.15 24.07
C ALA A 21 -7.97 6.15 24.67
N ASP A 22 -7.51 4.97 25.07
CA ASP A 22 -6.18 4.79 25.64
C ASP A 22 -5.11 4.81 24.53
N ILE A 23 -5.48 4.44 23.28
CA ILE A 23 -4.63 4.47 22.10
C ILE A 23 -5.33 5.23 20.96
N LYS A 24 -4.64 6.20 20.37
CA LYS A 24 -5.01 6.81 19.07
C LYS A 24 -4.25 6.12 17.95
N PHE A 25 -4.97 5.49 17.04
CA PHE A 25 -4.40 4.81 15.88
C PHE A 25 -4.77 5.52 14.58
N TRP A 26 -3.79 6.15 13.91
CA TRP A 26 -3.95 6.75 12.59
C TRP A 26 -3.74 5.73 11.50
N THR A 27 -4.67 5.68 10.55
CA THR A 27 -4.61 4.76 9.42
C THR A 27 -4.86 5.47 8.09
N THR A 28 -4.16 5.03 7.05
CA THR A 28 -4.39 5.48 5.66
C THR A 28 -5.35 4.59 4.89
N GLU A 29 -5.85 3.52 5.51
CA GLU A 29 -6.83 2.61 4.90
C GLU A 29 -8.25 3.08 5.20
N VAL A 30 -8.69 4.11 4.47
CA VAL A 30 -9.90 4.90 4.76
C VAL A 30 -11.18 4.36 4.12
N GLN A 31 -11.12 3.34 3.25
CA GLN A 31 -12.30 2.77 2.62
C GLN A 31 -13.22 2.12 3.67
N PRO A 32 -14.55 2.24 3.54
CA PRO A 32 -15.49 1.78 4.57
C PRO A 32 -15.30 0.32 5.00
N ALA A 33 -15.07 -0.60 4.05
CA ALA A 33 -14.84 -2.01 4.36
C ALA A 33 -13.54 -2.24 5.16
N ARG A 34 -12.48 -1.47 4.85
CA ARG A 34 -11.20 -1.54 5.57
C ARG A 34 -11.29 -0.89 6.94
N MET A 35 -12.01 0.23 7.04
CA MET A 35 -12.30 0.86 8.34
C MET A 35 -13.04 -0.09 9.26
N ALA A 36 -14.09 -0.76 8.77
CA ALA A 36 -14.84 -1.74 9.57
C ALA A 36 -13.95 -2.86 10.11
N LYS A 37 -12.97 -3.36 9.33
CA LYS A 37 -12.01 -4.39 9.79
C LYS A 37 -11.07 -3.85 10.88
N GLN A 38 -10.60 -2.64 10.75
CA GLN A 38 -9.72 -2.01 11.74
C GLN A 38 -10.47 -1.71 13.04
N GLU A 39 -11.73 -1.28 12.95
CA GLU A 39 -12.59 -1.09 14.11
C GLU A 39 -12.95 -2.43 14.79
N GLU A 40 -13.15 -3.50 14.01
CA GLU A 40 -13.34 -4.86 14.56
C GLU A 40 -12.09 -5.34 15.30
N MET A 41 -10.91 -5.12 14.73
CA MET A 41 -9.62 -5.42 15.38
C MET A 41 -9.46 -4.63 16.67
N ALA A 42 -9.77 -3.32 16.68
CA ALA A 42 -9.72 -2.47 17.85
C ALA A 42 -10.67 -2.96 18.98
N LYS A 43 -11.92 -3.27 18.64
CA LYS A 43 -12.90 -3.81 19.58
C LYS A 43 -12.49 -5.17 20.15
N SER A 44 -11.92 -6.04 19.32
CA SER A 44 -11.44 -7.35 19.77
C SER A 44 -10.22 -7.21 20.70
N PHE A 45 -9.34 -6.26 20.45
CA PHE A 45 -8.23 -5.91 21.33
C PHE A 45 -8.72 -5.36 22.67
N GLU A 46 -9.67 -4.41 22.65
CA GLU A 46 -10.31 -3.86 23.86
C GLU A 46 -10.96 -4.95 24.70
N ALA A 47 -11.72 -5.85 24.07
CA ALA A 47 -12.37 -6.98 24.77
C ALA A 47 -11.35 -7.91 25.49
N LYS A 48 -10.15 -8.03 24.92
CA LYS A 48 -9.09 -8.88 25.48
C LYS A 48 -8.26 -8.20 26.57
N THR A 49 -8.00 -6.91 26.42
CA THR A 49 -7.01 -6.18 27.23
C THR A 49 -7.62 -5.12 28.16
N GLY A 50 -8.83 -4.67 27.86
CA GLY A 50 -9.45 -3.49 28.48
C GLY A 50 -8.95 -2.15 27.94
N ILE A 51 -7.98 -2.16 27.02
CA ILE A 51 -7.38 -0.95 26.41
C ILE A 51 -8.20 -0.55 25.20
N LYS A 52 -8.72 0.68 25.19
CA LYS A 52 -9.56 1.19 24.11
C LYS A 52 -8.71 1.83 23.01
N VAL A 53 -9.01 1.48 21.75
CA VAL A 53 -8.33 2.04 20.58
C VAL A 53 -9.30 2.89 19.76
N GLU A 54 -8.94 4.14 19.51
CA GLU A 54 -9.62 5.03 18.57
C GLU A 54 -8.95 4.92 17.20
N VAL A 55 -9.68 4.41 16.20
CA VAL A 55 -9.20 4.30 14.81
C VAL A 55 -9.53 5.58 14.07
N ILE A 56 -8.52 6.35 13.67
CA ILE A 56 -8.64 7.67 13.05
C ILE A 56 -8.20 7.61 11.60
N PRO A 57 -9.13 7.74 10.62
CA PRO A 57 -8.79 7.73 9.21
C PRO A 57 -8.06 9.02 8.81
N ILE A 58 -6.96 8.88 8.07
CA ILE A 58 -6.19 9.98 7.51
C ILE A 58 -5.97 9.70 6.02
N GLU A 59 -6.41 10.61 5.16
CA GLU A 59 -6.11 10.49 3.72
C GLU A 59 -4.59 10.42 3.49
N GLU A 60 -4.14 9.50 2.65
CA GLU A 60 -2.71 9.25 2.43
C GLU A 60 -1.92 10.50 2.03
N LYS A 61 -2.51 11.36 1.20
CA LYS A 61 -1.92 12.64 0.77
C LYS A 61 -1.70 13.64 1.91
N ASP A 62 -2.48 13.54 2.99
CA ASP A 62 -2.47 14.49 4.12
C ASP A 62 -1.60 13.98 5.28
N LEU A 63 -1.25 12.68 5.29
CA LEU A 63 -0.58 12.03 6.41
C LEU A 63 0.73 12.72 6.81
N GLY A 64 1.60 13.02 5.84
CA GLY A 64 2.90 13.63 6.10
C GLY A 64 2.79 15.00 6.74
N THR A 65 1.88 15.85 6.25
CA THR A 65 1.63 17.19 6.77
C THR A 65 1.04 17.13 8.19
N ARG A 66 0.06 16.24 8.40
CA ARG A 66 -0.57 16.06 9.72
C ARG A 66 0.41 15.55 10.76
N ALA A 67 1.22 14.52 10.43
CA ALA A 67 2.22 13.99 11.35
C ALA A 67 3.28 15.04 11.73
N THR A 68 3.72 15.85 10.77
CA THR A 68 4.67 16.93 11.04
C THR A 68 4.07 18.00 11.96
N ALA A 69 2.81 18.39 11.74
CA ALA A 69 2.13 19.37 12.58
C ALA A 69 1.87 18.82 13.99
N ALA A 70 1.45 17.57 14.11
CA ALA A 70 1.22 16.90 15.39
C ALA A 70 2.53 16.76 16.18
N ALA A 71 3.63 16.39 15.55
CA ALA A 71 4.95 16.32 16.18
C ALA A 71 5.41 17.70 16.72
N ALA A 72 5.17 18.77 15.97
CA ALA A 72 5.50 20.12 16.42
C ALA A 72 4.62 20.58 17.60
N ALA A 73 3.42 20.03 17.74
CA ALA A 73 2.48 20.33 18.83
C ALA A 73 2.67 19.40 20.05
N GLY A 74 3.44 18.31 19.97
CA GLY A 74 3.52 17.27 21.00
C GLY A 74 2.18 16.51 21.15
N ASP A 75 1.48 16.26 20.05
CA ASP A 75 0.16 15.58 20.00
C ASP A 75 0.14 14.55 18.87
N LEU A 76 1.21 13.76 18.75
CA LEU A 76 1.25 12.61 17.86
C LEU A 76 0.26 11.53 18.34
N PRO A 77 -0.36 10.76 17.44
CA PRO A 77 -1.09 9.56 17.84
C PRO A 77 -0.13 8.50 18.36
N ASP A 78 -0.60 7.50 19.10
CA ASP A 78 0.26 6.44 19.63
C ASP A 78 0.82 5.55 18.52
N VAL A 79 -0.03 5.21 17.54
CA VAL A 79 0.33 4.32 16.42
C VAL A 79 -0.09 4.94 15.09
N ILE A 80 0.79 4.85 14.10
CA ILE A 80 0.50 5.25 12.72
C ILE A 80 0.74 4.07 11.78
N TYR A 81 -0.27 3.74 10.95
CA TYR A 81 -0.09 2.85 9.80
C TYR A 81 0.30 3.67 8.57
N HIS A 82 1.53 3.46 8.07
CA HIS A 82 2.14 4.34 7.07
C HIS A 82 2.96 3.60 6.01
N THR A 83 3.35 4.31 4.95
CA THR A 83 4.16 3.79 3.85
C THR A 83 5.65 3.81 4.17
N LEU A 84 6.42 3.03 3.40
CA LEU A 84 7.88 2.97 3.46
C LEU A 84 8.56 4.34 3.38
N GLN A 85 8.02 5.28 2.59
CA GLN A 85 8.61 6.61 2.41
C GLN A 85 8.79 7.42 3.70
N TYR A 86 8.00 7.13 4.73
CA TYR A 86 8.07 7.84 6.01
C TYR A 86 8.99 7.19 7.04
N VAL A 87 9.34 5.92 6.89
CA VAL A 87 10.06 5.15 7.92
C VAL A 87 11.35 5.86 8.37
N LEU A 88 12.29 6.06 7.45
CA LEU A 88 13.58 6.65 7.80
C LEU A 88 13.50 8.17 8.06
N PRO A 89 12.81 8.98 7.25
CA PRO A 89 12.64 10.40 7.55
C PRO A 89 12.00 10.67 8.90
N TRP A 90 10.96 9.94 9.28
CA TRP A 90 10.31 10.12 10.58
C TRP A 90 11.15 9.58 11.74
N ALA A 91 11.89 8.51 11.54
CA ALA A 91 12.85 8.04 12.52
C ALA A 91 13.99 9.05 12.76
N GLU A 92 14.46 9.74 11.70
CA GLU A 92 15.48 10.79 11.80
C GLU A 92 14.94 12.05 12.44
N ALA A 93 13.70 12.43 12.15
CA ALA A 93 13.02 13.58 12.73
C ALA A 93 12.54 13.37 14.18
N GLY A 94 12.66 12.15 14.74
CA GLY A 94 12.18 11.83 16.08
C GLY A 94 10.66 11.72 16.21
N ILE A 95 9.95 11.53 15.10
CA ILE A 95 8.49 11.26 15.08
C ILE A 95 8.22 9.81 15.50
N LEU A 96 9.08 8.86 15.12
CA LEU A 96 8.97 7.46 15.52
C LEU A 96 9.85 7.15 16.72
N ASP A 97 9.32 6.43 17.68
CA ASP A 97 10.09 5.77 18.74
C ASP A 97 10.76 4.51 18.17
N VAL A 98 12.02 4.65 17.74
CA VAL A 98 12.80 3.57 17.13
C VAL A 98 13.06 2.42 18.09
N ASP A 99 13.17 2.69 19.39
CA ASP A 99 13.41 1.67 20.39
C ASP A 99 12.18 0.81 20.61
N ALA A 100 11.03 1.43 20.80
CA ALA A 100 9.75 0.76 20.95
C ALA A 100 9.41 -0.12 19.72
N ASN A 101 9.54 0.43 18.52
CA ASN A 101 9.30 -0.32 17.27
C ASN A 101 10.24 -1.54 17.13
N ASN A 102 11.53 -1.36 17.44
CA ASN A 102 12.50 -2.45 17.40
C ASN A 102 12.22 -3.53 18.44
N ASP A 103 11.68 -3.18 19.60
CA ASP A 103 11.31 -4.13 20.64
C ASP A 103 10.09 -4.98 20.21
N VAL A 104 9.09 -4.39 19.57
CA VAL A 104 7.97 -5.15 18.97
C VAL A 104 8.49 -6.16 17.93
N VAL A 105 9.39 -5.74 17.04
CA VAL A 105 10.00 -6.67 16.05
C VAL A 105 10.77 -7.81 16.71
N LYS A 106 11.43 -7.55 17.85
CA LYS A 106 12.10 -8.61 18.63
C LYS A 106 11.10 -9.55 19.30
N ALA A 107 10.03 -9.01 19.89
CA ALA A 107 9.00 -9.79 20.58
C ALA A 107 8.26 -10.72 19.60
N LEU A 108 7.88 -10.22 18.42
CA LEU A 108 7.27 -11.02 17.36
C LEU A 108 8.24 -11.99 16.68
N GLY A 109 9.54 -11.76 16.84
CA GLY A 109 10.61 -12.56 16.24
C GLY A 109 10.94 -12.14 14.81
N LYS A 110 12.20 -11.79 14.54
CA LYS A 110 12.64 -11.32 13.21
C LYS A 110 12.38 -12.28 12.07
N LYS A 111 12.26 -13.58 12.34
CA LYS A 111 11.97 -14.59 11.31
C LYS A 111 10.52 -14.59 10.83
N THR A 112 9.64 -13.90 11.54
CA THR A 112 8.23 -13.71 11.17
C THR A 112 8.09 -12.78 9.96
N PHE A 113 9.07 -11.90 9.74
CA PHE A 113 9.06 -10.87 8.73
C PHE A 113 9.92 -11.22 7.51
N ALA A 114 9.51 -10.74 6.35
CA ALA A 114 10.34 -10.79 5.15
C ALA A 114 11.65 -9.99 5.38
N PRO A 115 12.83 -10.58 5.11
CA PRO A 115 14.11 -9.90 5.35
C PRO A 115 14.25 -8.57 4.60
N GLY A 116 13.64 -8.45 3.42
CA GLY A 116 13.60 -7.22 2.62
C GLY A 116 12.86 -6.09 3.34
N ALA A 117 11.69 -6.39 3.91
CA ALA A 117 10.88 -5.42 4.65
C ALA A 117 11.61 -4.88 5.88
N LEU A 118 12.26 -5.77 6.66
CA LEU A 118 13.11 -5.35 7.79
C LEU A 118 14.29 -4.49 7.35
N ASN A 119 14.96 -4.84 6.24
CA ASN A 119 16.10 -4.08 5.75
C ASN A 119 15.72 -2.67 5.30
N MET A 120 14.53 -2.49 4.73
CA MET A 120 14.03 -1.16 4.33
C MET A 120 13.71 -0.26 5.53
N ALA A 121 13.34 -0.84 6.69
CA ALA A 121 13.07 -0.11 7.93
C ALA A 121 14.29 0.03 8.86
N LYS A 122 15.49 -0.35 8.40
CA LYS A 122 16.68 -0.40 9.26
C LYS A 122 17.29 0.99 9.46
N LYS A 123 17.40 1.43 10.71
CA LYS A 123 18.16 2.61 11.16
C LYS A 123 19.31 2.17 12.08
N GLY A 124 20.53 2.17 11.57
CA GLY A 124 21.68 1.61 12.30
C GLY A 124 21.51 0.10 12.56
N SER A 125 21.50 -0.32 13.82
CA SER A 125 21.29 -1.71 14.25
C SER A 125 19.82 -2.03 14.57
N LYS A 126 18.92 -1.02 14.59
CA LYS A 126 17.53 -1.13 15.02
C LYS A 126 16.57 -1.10 13.81
N ILE A 127 15.35 -1.55 14.01
CA ILE A 127 14.26 -1.48 13.06
C ILE A 127 13.33 -0.33 13.48
N ALA A 128 13.15 0.65 12.62
CA ALA A 128 12.50 1.92 12.96
C ALA A 128 10.96 1.88 12.90
N ALA A 129 10.38 0.89 12.24
CA ALA A 129 8.95 0.66 12.18
C ALA A 129 8.67 -0.83 11.93
N VAL A 130 7.51 -1.33 12.35
CA VAL A 130 7.13 -2.75 12.27
C VAL A 130 6.51 -3.05 10.91
N PRO A 131 7.11 -3.88 10.05
CA PRO A 131 6.50 -4.26 8.78
C PRO A 131 5.17 -4.98 8.99
N VAL A 132 4.17 -4.68 8.18
CA VAL A 132 2.81 -5.27 8.31
C VAL A 132 2.46 -6.07 7.07
N ASP A 133 2.24 -5.38 5.98
CA ASP A 133 1.81 -5.94 4.71
C ASP A 133 2.38 -5.11 3.55
N GLY A 134 2.13 -5.56 2.33
CA GLY A 134 2.59 -4.86 1.16
C GLY A 134 2.06 -5.47 -0.13
N TRP A 135 2.43 -4.85 -1.24
CA TRP A 135 2.15 -5.38 -2.57
C TRP A 135 3.30 -5.09 -3.52
N THR A 136 3.32 -5.78 -4.64
CA THR A 136 4.30 -5.56 -5.71
C THR A 136 3.60 -5.11 -6.98
N GLN A 137 4.24 -4.24 -7.75
CA GLN A 137 3.82 -3.98 -9.12
C GLN A 137 4.10 -5.20 -10.00
N MET A 138 3.26 -5.41 -11.01
CA MET A 138 3.37 -6.48 -11.98
C MET A 138 2.90 -6.02 -13.37
N VAL A 139 3.38 -6.68 -14.41
CA VAL A 139 2.80 -6.52 -15.75
C VAL A 139 1.57 -7.41 -15.84
N VAL A 140 0.43 -6.80 -16.07
CA VAL A 140 -0.86 -7.45 -16.31
C VAL A 140 -1.09 -7.48 -17.81
N TYR A 141 -1.41 -8.65 -18.38
CA TYR A 141 -1.53 -8.78 -19.83
C TYR A 141 -2.63 -9.76 -20.28
N ARG A 142 -3.11 -9.59 -21.48
CA ARG A 142 -4.11 -10.43 -22.15
C ARG A 142 -3.44 -11.66 -22.78
N LYS A 143 -3.47 -12.80 -22.07
CA LYS A 143 -2.90 -14.09 -22.54
C LYS A 143 -3.45 -14.51 -23.91
N ASP A 144 -4.76 -14.40 -24.07
CA ASP A 144 -5.46 -14.76 -25.27
C ASP A 144 -4.97 -14.01 -26.52
N LEU A 145 -4.71 -12.69 -26.37
CA LEU A 145 -4.18 -11.88 -27.47
C LEU A 145 -2.73 -12.22 -27.79
N PHE A 146 -1.93 -12.54 -26.76
CA PHE A 146 -0.54 -12.96 -26.95
C PHE A 146 -0.46 -14.32 -27.66
N GLU A 147 -1.28 -15.27 -27.24
CA GLU A 147 -1.37 -16.59 -27.86
C GLU A 147 -1.84 -16.51 -29.32
N ALA A 148 -2.90 -15.75 -29.59
CA ALA A 148 -3.42 -15.53 -30.94
C ALA A 148 -2.41 -14.90 -31.91
N ALA A 149 -1.52 -14.03 -31.39
CA ALA A 149 -0.48 -13.36 -32.16
C ALA A 149 0.88 -14.10 -32.15
N GLY A 150 0.98 -15.27 -31.52
CA GLY A 150 2.23 -16.02 -31.40
C GLY A 150 3.33 -15.30 -30.64
N LEU A 151 2.96 -14.47 -29.66
CA LEU A 151 3.87 -13.66 -28.87
C LEU A 151 4.31 -14.40 -27.59
N GLN A 152 5.57 -14.19 -27.21
CA GLN A 152 6.06 -14.61 -25.90
C GLN A 152 5.51 -13.70 -24.81
N PRO A 153 5.26 -14.21 -23.58
CA PRO A 153 4.83 -13.41 -22.45
C PRO A 153 5.71 -12.17 -22.24
N PRO A 154 5.17 -11.05 -21.71
CA PRO A 154 5.86 -9.75 -21.59
C PRO A 154 6.85 -9.72 -20.42
N THR A 155 7.79 -10.67 -20.38
CA THR A 155 8.77 -10.88 -19.31
C THR A 155 9.96 -9.93 -19.37
N ASN A 156 10.07 -9.14 -20.44
CA ASN A 156 11.18 -8.19 -20.63
C ASN A 156 10.80 -7.05 -21.57
N TYR A 157 11.63 -6.01 -21.61
CA TYR A 157 11.42 -4.83 -22.46
C TYR A 157 11.23 -5.19 -23.95
N ALA A 158 11.99 -6.14 -24.46
CA ALA A 158 11.92 -6.52 -25.86
C ALA A 158 10.58 -7.18 -26.20
N ASN A 159 10.10 -8.09 -25.35
CA ASN A 159 8.81 -8.76 -25.54
C ASN A 159 7.66 -7.76 -25.45
N ILE A 160 7.69 -6.84 -24.46
CA ILE A 160 6.69 -5.78 -24.32
C ILE A 160 6.69 -4.89 -25.59
N THR A 161 7.86 -4.46 -26.05
CA THR A 161 7.97 -3.62 -27.27
C THR A 161 7.45 -4.36 -28.51
N LYS A 162 7.75 -5.66 -28.64
CA LYS A 162 7.23 -6.49 -29.73
C LYS A 162 5.71 -6.61 -29.68
N ALA A 163 5.15 -6.85 -28.49
CA ALA A 163 3.72 -6.94 -28.29
C ALA A 163 3.00 -5.60 -28.57
N ILE A 164 3.55 -4.47 -28.15
CA ILE A 164 3.03 -3.14 -28.51
C ILE A 164 2.88 -3.00 -30.03
N LYS A 165 3.93 -3.35 -30.80
CA LYS A 165 3.91 -3.24 -32.26
C LYS A 165 2.89 -4.16 -32.92
N ALA A 166 2.70 -5.37 -32.37
CA ALA A 166 1.83 -6.38 -32.96
C ALA A 166 0.34 -6.19 -32.59
N LEU A 167 0.05 -5.63 -31.42
CA LEU A 167 -1.31 -5.57 -30.86
C LEU A 167 -1.92 -4.17 -30.89
N SER A 168 -1.17 -3.13 -31.24
CA SER A 168 -1.73 -1.78 -31.42
C SER A 168 -2.60 -1.71 -32.67
N SER A 169 -3.77 -1.08 -32.56
CA SER A 169 -4.68 -0.81 -33.68
C SER A 169 -5.52 0.44 -33.38
N ASP A 170 -6.38 0.86 -34.32
CA ASP A 170 -7.28 2.00 -34.11
C ASP A 170 -8.21 1.82 -32.90
N ASN A 171 -8.47 0.57 -32.52
CA ASN A 171 -9.36 0.22 -31.42
C ASN A 171 -8.63 -0.27 -30.16
N MET A 172 -7.30 -0.38 -30.17
CA MET A 172 -6.51 -0.93 -29.06
C MET A 172 -5.18 -0.22 -28.89
N TYR A 173 -4.99 0.39 -27.75
CA TYR A 173 -3.70 0.95 -27.34
C TYR A 173 -2.73 -0.18 -27.01
N GLY A 174 -1.49 -0.14 -27.52
CA GLY A 174 -0.53 -1.22 -27.28
C GLY A 174 -0.09 -1.37 -25.83
N PHE A 175 -0.23 -0.29 -25.06
CA PHE A 175 0.05 -0.22 -23.61
C PHE A 175 -0.72 0.95 -22.99
N VAL A 176 -0.93 0.95 -21.69
CA VAL A 176 -1.37 2.14 -20.94
C VAL A 176 -0.41 2.38 -19.79
N ALA A 177 0.48 3.36 -19.99
CA ALA A 177 1.43 3.80 -18.99
C ALA A 177 0.84 4.88 -18.08
N ALA A 178 1.39 5.03 -16.88
CA ALA A 178 1.13 6.19 -16.04
C ALA A 178 1.86 7.42 -16.60
N THR A 179 1.15 8.52 -16.84
CA THR A 179 1.72 9.75 -17.40
C THR A 179 1.37 11.01 -16.59
N LYS A 180 0.51 10.89 -15.58
CA LYS A 180 0.15 11.96 -14.66
C LYS A 180 1.26 12.16 -13.63
N THR A 181 1.99 13.27 -13.73
CA THR A 181 3.26 13.50 -13.00
C THR A 181 3.09 13.89 -11.54
N ASP A 182 1.93 14.39 -11.16
CA ASP A 182 1.59 14.81 -9.79
C ASP A 182 0.94 13.68 -8.95
N GLU A 183 0.99 12.46 -9.47
CA GLU A 183 0.42 11.27 -8.86
C GLU A 183 1.48 10.23 -8.50
N ASN A 184 1.33 9.61 -7.33
CA ASN A 184 2.25 8.56 -6.86
C ASN A 184 2.32 7.35 -7.81
N PHE A 185 1.23 7.06 -8.52
CA PHE A 185 1.19 5.91 -9.43
C PHE A 185 2.22 6.01 -10.56
N MET A 186 2.48 7.21 -11.09
CA MET A 186 3.53 7.39 -12.09
C MET A 186 4.92 7.04 -11.53
N SER A 187 5.25 7.50 -10.32
CA SER A 187 6.53 7.15 -9.69
C SER A 187 6.66 5.66 -9.44
N GLN A 188 5.61 5.00 -8.95
CA GLN A 188 5.59 3.55 -8.73
C GLN A 188 5.84 2.76 -10.02
N VAL A 189 5.17 3.13 -11.13
CA VAL A 189 5.33 2.47 -12.44
C VAL A 189 6.71 2.75 -13.04
N LEU A 190 7.19 3.99 -12.96
CA LEU A 190 8.52 4.37 -13.45
C LEU A 190 9.63 3.65 -12.66
N GLU A 191 9.54 3.63 -11.34
CA GLU A 191 10.51 2.93 -10.50
C GLU A 191 10.51 1.42 -10.75
N HIS A 192 9.36 0.82 -11.00
CA HIS A 192 9.28 -0.59 -11.40
C HIS A 192 10.05 -0.84 -12.71
N VAL A 193 9.89 0.02 -13.71
CA VAL A 193 10.66 -0.02 -14.95
C VAL A 193 12.15 0.16 -14.68
N LEU A 194 12.55 1.15 -13.87
CA LEU A 194 13.94 1.41 -13.53
C LEU A 194 14.60 0.21 -12.84
N LEU A 195 13.97 -0.34 -11.80
CA LEU A 195 14.46 -1.48 -11.04
C LEU A 195 14.58 -2.73 -11.91
N ALA A 196 13.59 -2.98 -12.78
CA ALA A 196 13.63 -4.08 -13.75
C ALA A 196 14.89 -4.06 -14.62
N ASN A 197 15.46 -2.87 -14.90
CA ASN A 197 16.70 -2.70 -15.66
C ASN A 197 17.95 -2.48 -14.78
N GLY A 198 17.84 -2.67 -13.47
CA GLY A 198 18.97 -2.56 -12.53
C GLY A 198 19.33 -1.14 -12.13
N VAL A 199 18.43 -0.17 -12.35
CA VAL A 199 18.60 1.21 -11.86
C VAL A 199 18.04 1.32 -10.46
N ASN A 200 18.86 1.75 -9.52
CA ASN A 200 18.46 2.07 -8.15
C ASN A 200 18.85 3.51 -7.86
N LEU A 201 17.86 4.40 -7.72
CA LEU A 201 18.05 5.84 -7.58
C LEU A 201 18.70 6.24 -6.26
N VAL A 202 18.52 5.44 -5.21
CA VAL A 202 19.06 5.71 -3.86
C VAL A 202 20.45 5.10 -3.62
N LYS A 203 20.99 4.34 -4.58
CA LYS A 203 22.29 3.71 -4.43
C LYS A 203 23.41 4.75 -4.38
N LYS A 204 24.33 4.61 -3.41
CA LYS A 204 25.51 5.47 -3.29
C LYS A 204 26.32 5.52 -4.60
N GLY A 205 26.60 6.71 -5.09
CA GLY A 205 27.20 6.95 -6.40
C GLY A 205 26.21 7.24 -7.51
N GLY A 206 24.91 7.16 -7.21
CA GLY A 206 23.80 7.68 -8.00
C GLY A 206 23.76 7.21 -9.43
N THR A 207 23.21 8.05 -10.27
CA THR A 207 22.97 7.80 -11.70
C THR A 207 24.23 7.73 -12.56
N LYS A 208 25.40 8.26 -12.11
CA LYS A 208 26.65 8.24 -12.91
C LYS A 208 27.08 6.82 -13.29
N LYS A 209 27.05 5.87 -12.35
CA LYS A 209 27.41 4.47 -12.59
C LYS A 209 26.32 3.69 -13.33
N GLN A 210 25.11 4.21 -13.39
CA GLN A 210 23.94 3.56 -13.95
C GLN A 210 23.44 4.26 -15.22
N GLY A 211 24.18 5.24 -15.76
CA GLY A 211 23.74 6.13 -16.83
C GLY A 211 23.19 5.41 -18.08
N LYS A 212 23.83 4.31 -18.51
CA LYS A 212 23.35 3.52 -19.65
C LYS A 212 22.01 2.81 -19.31
N ALA A 213 21.91 2.21 -18.12
CA ALA A 213 20.70 1.55 -17.68
C ALA A 213 19.55 2.55 -17.50
N LEU A 214 19.83 3.71 -16.89
CA LEU A 214 18.87 4.79 -16.74
C LEU A 214 18.37 5.29 -18.10
N LYS A 215 19.26 5.57 -19.04
CA LYS A 215 18.90 6.00 -20.40
C LYS A 215 17.98 4.96 -21.07
N ASN A 216 18.36 3.69 -21.04
CA ASN A 216 17.57 2.62 -21.64
C ASN A 216 16.18 2.49 -21.00
N SER A 217 16.06 2.68 -19.67
CA SER A 217 14.78 2.65 -18.96
C SER A 217 13.88 3.83 -19.34
N LEU A 218 14.43 5.03 -19.43
CA LEU A 218 13.69 6.23 -19.83
C LEU A 218 13.22 6.15 -21.29
N GLU A 219 14.09 5.65 -22.20
CA GLU A 219 13.68 5.42 -23.59
C GLU A 219 12.60 4.33 -23.69
N PHE A 220 12.68 3.28 -22.88
CA PHE A 220 11.60 2.28 -22.82
C PHE A 220 10.31 2.88 -22.26
N TYR A 221 10.37 3.71 -21.20
CA TYR A 221 9.18 4.37 -20.68
C TYR A 221 8.53 5.29 -21.73
N LYS A 222 9.32 5.99 -22.54
CA LYS A 222 8.80 6.74 -23.71
C LYS A 222 8.08 5.84 -24.71
N VAL A 223 8.55 4.62 -24.94
CA VAL A 223 7.84 3.66 -25.81
C VAL A 223 6.48 3.30 -25.20
N LEU A 224 6.41 3.04 -23.89
CA LEU A 224 5.15 2.76 -23.19
C LEU A 224 4.19 3.96 -23.29
N ALA A 225 4.67 5.16 -23.01
CA ALA A 225 3.85 6.38 -23.05
C ALA A 225 3.33 6.68 -24.48
N LYS A 226 4.14 6.47 -25.52
CA LYS A 226 3.71 6.65 -26.93
C LYS A 226 2.68 5.61 -27.39
N ALA A 227 2.65 4.43 -26.76
CA ALA A 227 1.68 3.38 -27.05
C ALA A 227 0.36 3.56 -26.29
N SER A 228 0.31 4.56 -25.41
CA SER A 228 -0.84 4.88 -24.55
C SER A 228 -1.74 5.94 -25.19
N PRO A 229 -3.01 6.07 -24.73
CA PRO A 229 -3.83 7.21 -25.14
C PRO A 229 -3.19 8.55 -24.76
N PRO A 230 -3.52 9.63 -25.48
CA PRO A 230 -3.04 10.95 -25.12
C PRO A 230 -3.64 11.43 -23.80
N GLY A 231 -2.94 12.34 -23.12
CA GLY A 231 -3.38 12.98 -21.88
C GLY A 231 -2.69 12.43 -20.62
N GLU A 232 -3.23 12.85 -19.49
CA GLU A 232 -2.75 12.45 -18.17
C GLU A 232 -3.42 11.16 -17.73
N LEU A 233 -2.64 10.11 -17.57
CA LEU A 233 -3.10 8.78 -17.21
C LEU A 233 -2.55 8.41 -15.83
N TYR A 234 -3.46 7.99 -14.96
CA TYR A 234 -3.12 7.45 -13.65
C TYR A 234 -3.84 6.12 -13.42
N TRP A 235 -3.80 5.57 -12.22
CA TRP A 235 -4.26 4.20 -11.95
C TRP A 235 -5.72 3.93 -12.38
N LYS A 236 -6.66 4.89 -12.21
CA LYS A 236 -8.08 4.69 -12.59
C LYS A 236 -8.24 4.49 -14.09
N GLN A 237 -7.60 5.35 -14.91
CA GLN A 237 -7.68 5.26 -16.37
C GLN A 237 -6.99 4.00 -16.89
N SER A 238 -5.79 3.67 -16.36
CA SER A 238 -5.05 2.46 -16.76
C SER A 238 -5.90 1.21 -16.53
N ARG A 239 -6.51 1.09 -15.34
CA ARG A 239 -7.40 -0.01 -15.01
C ARG A 239 -8.66 -0.02 -15.88
N ALA A 240 -9.32 1.11 -16.04
CA ALA A 240 -10.56 1.21 -16.82
C ALA A 240 -10.35 0.78 -18.28
N LEU A 241 -9.23 1.18 -18.89
CA LEU A 241 -8.90 0.78 -20.28
C LEU A 241 -8.60 -0.72 -20.40
N TYR A 242 -7.94 -1.32 -19.41
CA TYR A 242 -7.73 -2.76 -19.37
C TYR A 242 -9.06 -3.51 -19.18
N PHE A 243 -9.90 -3.06 -18.26
CA PHE A 243 -11.22 -3.64 -17.99
C PHE A 243 -12.19 -3.53 -19.18
N ALA A 244 -12.02 -2.51 -20.01
CA ALA A 244 -12.78 -2.34 -21.26
C ALA A 244 -12.17 -3.13 -22.45
N GLY A 245 -11.09 -3.88 -22.25
CA GLY A 245 -10.40 -4.60 -23.34
C GLY A 245 -9.73 -3.69 -24.37
N ARG A 246 -9.44 -2.42 -24.01
CA ARG A 246 -8.87 -1.39 -24.91
C ARG A 246 -7.35 -1.35 -24.89
N THR A 247 -6.70 -2.21 -24.09
CA THR A 247 -5.24 -2.39 -24.04
C THR A 247 -4.89 -3.84 -23.72
N PRO A 248 -3.86 -4.41 -24.33
CA PRO A 248 -3.39 -5.75 -24.02
C PRO A 248 -2.49 -5.80 -22.78
N MET A 249 -1.95 -4.67 -22.30
CA MET A 249 -0.99 -4.63 -21.21
C MET A 249 -1.09 -3.34 -20.39
N ILE A 250 -0.92 -3.50 -19.07
CA ILE A 250 -0.68 -2.40 -18.11
C ILE A 250 0.36 -2.85 -17.07
N ILE A 251 0.94 -1.91 -16.33
CA ILE A 251 1.59 -2.20 -15.05
C ILE A 251 0.59 -1.87 -13.95
N TRP A 252 0.35 -2.83 -13.05
CA TRP A 252 -0.65 -2.72 -11.98
C TRP A 252 -0.25 -3.54 -10.76
N SER A 253 -1.00 -3.43 -9.69
CA SER A 253 -0.84 -4.14 -8.43
C SER A 253 -1.82 -5.32 -8.28
N PRO A 254 -1.64 -6.21 -7.27
CA PRO A 254 -2.56 -7.32 -7.00
C PRO A 254 -4.01 -6.92 -6.71
N PHE A 255 -4.29 -5.67 -6.36
CA PHE A 255 -5.66 -5.16 -6.18
C PHE A 255 -6.58 -5.38 -7.40
N ILE A 256 -6.00 -5.62 -8.60
CA ILE A 256 -6.78 -5.93 -9.79
C ILE A 256 -7.40 -7.34 -9.75
N MET A 257 -6.88 -8.26 -8.93
CA MET A 257 -7.26 -9.68 -8.96
C MET A 257 -8.69 -9.90 -8.50
N ASP A 258 -9.10 -9.24 -7.43
CA ASP A 258 -10.45 -9.35 -6.88
C ASP A 258 -11.49 -8.72 -7.82
N GLU A 259 -11.16 -7.59 -8.40
CA GLU A 259 -12.00 -6.92 -9.40
C GLU A 259 -12.15 -7.77 -10.67
N LEU A 260 -11.06 -8.39 -11.14
CA LEU A 260 -11.09 -9.32 -12.28
C LEU A 260 -11.93 -10.57 -12.00
N ALA A 261 -11.93 -11.04 -10.76
CA ALA A 261 -12.72 -12.20 -10.34
C ALA A 261 -14.20 -11.86 -10.10
N GLY A 262 -14.62 -10.61 -10.23
CA GLY A 262 -15.99 -10.17 -10.01
C GLY A 262 -16.42 -10.15 -8.53
N LEU A 263 -15.46 -10.14 -7.59
CA LEU A 263 -15.71 -10.13 -6.15
C LEU A 263 -15.90 -8.72 -5.59
N ARG A 264 -15.54 -7.71 -6.37
CA ARG A 264 -15.57 -6.30 -5.97
C ARG A 264 -16.40 -5.48 -6.96
N ASP A 265 -17.34 -4.73 -6.44
CA ASP A 265 -18.27 -3.91 -7.23
C ASP A 265 -17.78 -2.46 -7.45
N SER A 266 -16.72 -2.02 -6.75
CA SER A 266 -16.21 -0.64 -6.84
C SER A 266 -15.64 -0.28 -8.21
N ALA A 267 -15.19 -1.26 -8.98
CA ALA A 267 -14.68 -1.08 -10.33
C ALA A 267 -14.77 -2.39 -11.13
N PRO A 268 -15.98 -2.84 -11.46
CA PRO A 268 -16.16 -4.08 -12.20
C PRO A 268 -15.55 -3.98 -13.61
N PRO A 269 -15.04 -5.09 -14.18
CA PRO A 269 -14.65 -5.14 -15.57
C PRO A 269 -15.81 -4.82 -16.49
N THR A 270 -15.55 -4.00 -17.51
CA THR A 270 -16.54 -3.64 -18.56
C THR A 270 -16.30 -4.39 -19.88
N PHE A 271 -15.42 -5.38 -19.84
CA PHE A 271 -15.11 -6.27 -20.97
C PHE A 271 -16.31 -7.15 -21.36
N ASN A 272 -17.12 -7.52 -20.38
CA ASN A 272 -18.34 -8.29 -20.56
C ASN A 272 -19.55 -7.46 -20.09
N VAL A 273 -20.74 -7.78 -20.60
CA VAL A 273 -22.00 -7.15 -20.15
C VAL A 273 -22.30 -7.50 -18.69
N ASP A 274 -21.97 -8.73 -18.27
CA ASP A 274 -22.06 -9.16 -16.88
C ASP A 274 -20.84 -8.67 -16.09
N PRO A 275 -20.98 -7.75 -15.14
CA PRO A 275 -19.88 -7.21 -14.35
C PRO A 275 -19.26 -8.25 -13.39
N THR A 276 -19.96 -9.36 -13.12
CA THR A 276 -19.46 -10.46 -12.27
C THR A 276 -18.75 -11.55 -13.08
N SER A 277 -18.71 -11.41 -14.42
CA SER A 277 -18.07 -12.36 -15.31
C SER A 277 -16.58 -12.47 -15.02
N ASN A 278 -16.07 -13.69 -14.90
CA ASN A 278 -14.65 -13.98 -14.76
C ASN A 278 -13.91 -14.15 -16.12
N GLU A 279 -14.56 -13.83 -17.23
CA GLU A 279 -14.00 -14.02 -18.57
C GLU A 279 -12.67 -13.26 -18.74
N LEU A 280 -12.62 -11.99 -18.36
CA LEU A 280 -11.38 -11.22 -18.42
C LEU A 280 -10.31 -11.78 -17.49
N ALA A 281 -10.68 -12.27 -16.30
CA ALA A 281 -9.75 -12.93 -15.37
C ALA A 281 -9.10 -14.15 -16.02
N GLN A 282 -9.88 -15.01 -16.66
CA GLN A 282 -9.38 -16.18 -17.37
C GLN A 282 -8.43 -15.83 -18.51
N LYS A 283 -8.64 -14.70 -19.19
CA LYS A 283 -7.82 -14.17 -20.28
C LYS A 283 -6.60 -13.36 -19.78
N THR A 284 -6.49 -13.10 -18.47
CA THR A 284 -5.42 -12.29 -17.88
C THR A 284 -4.26 -13.13 -17.40
N GLY A 285 -3.04 -12.68 -17.67
CA GLY A 285 -1.80 -13.20 -17.13
C GLY A 285 -1.04 -12.14 -16.34
N PHE A 286 -0.16 -12.59 -15.45
CA PHE A 286 0.62 -11.73 -14.55
C PHE A 286 2.11 -12.06 -14.67
N ILE A 287 2.94 -11.02 -14.77
CA ILE A 287 4.40 -11.12 -14.69
C ILE A 287 4.85 -10.30 -13.48
N THR A 288 5.22 -10.97 -12.42
CA THR A 288 5.64 -10.36 -11.17
C THR A 288 7.07 -9.86 -11.17
N ASN A 289 7.90 -10.34 -12.13
CA ASN A 289 9.31 -9.98 -12.23
C ASN A 289 9.70 -9.88 -13.71
N PHE A 290 9.74 -8.67 -14.27
CA PHE A 290 10.20 -8.47 -15.64
C PHE A 290 11.60 -7.83 -15.68
N SER A 291 12.28 -7.95 -16.82
CA SER A 291 13.69 -7.58 -16.93
C SER A 291 13.96 -6.57 -18.05
N GLY A 292 14.99 -5.75 -17.83
CA GLY A 292 15.57 -4.89 -18.85
C GLY A 292 16.88 -5.42 -19.43
N PRO A 293 17.41 -4.76 -20.46
CA PRO A 293 18.64 -5.20 -21.13
C PRO A 293 19.87 -5.18 -20.21
N ASN A 294 19.88 -4.36 -19.17
CA ASN A 294 20.99 -4.21 -18.24
C ASN A 294 20.84 -5.05 -16.96
N ASN A 295 19.68 -5.68 -16.74
CA ASN A 295 19.43 -6.58 -15.62
C ASN A 295 18.60 -7.78 -16.09
N LYS A 296 19.27 -8.87 -16.43
CA LYS A 296 18.61 -10.09 -16.91
C LYS A 296 17.83 -10.85 -15.82
N LYS A 297 18.15 -10.60 -14.54
CA LYS A 297 17.43 -11.18 -13.42
C LYS A 297 16.06 -10.54 -13.23
N GLY A 298 15.89 -9.30 -13.74
CA GLY A 298 14.71 -8.51 -13.48
C GLY A 298 14.61 -8.05 -12.03
N ALA A 299 13.56 -7.34 -11.75
CA ALA A 299 13.12 -6.93 -10.42
C ALA A 299 11.65 -6.52 -10.45
N ALA A 300 11.04 -6.43 -9.28
CA ALA A 300 9.75 -5.79 -9.08
C ALA A 300 9.89 -4.63 -8.09
N TRP A 301 9.06 -3.60 -8.27
CA TRP A 301 8.85 -2.58 -7.27
C TRP A 301 7.82 -3.09 -6.26
N ALA A 302 8.06 -2.82 -4.99
CA ALA A 302 7.12 -3.17 -3.93
C ALA A 302 6.91 -1.97 -3.01
N ASP A 303 5.70 -1.81 -2.52
CA ASP A 303 5.40 -0.96 -1.37
C ASP A 303 5.17 -1.85 -0.15
N VAL A 304 5.71 -1.42 0.97
CA VAL A 304 5.52 -2.07 2.27
C VAL A 304 4.93 -1.06 3.23
N ARG A 305 3.91 -1.48 3.95
CA ARG A 305 3.28 -0.72 5.01
C ARG A 305 3.83 -1.13 6.37
N TYR A 306 3.86 -0.17 7.25
CA TYR A 306 4.44 -0.32 8.57
C TYR A 306 3.49 0.22 9.63
N PHE A 307 3.52 -0.38 10.81
CA PHE A 307 3.11 0.30 12.02
C PHE A 307 4.29 1.05 12.60
N GLY A 308 4.07 2.29 12.99
CA GLY A 308 5.02 3.12 13.71
C GLY A 308 4.46 3.53 15.05
N ILE A 309 5.12 3.14 16.16
CA ILE A 309 4.92 3.76 17.47
C ILE A 309 5.59 5.11 17.42
N THR A 310 4.89 6.15 17.86
CA THR A 310 5.39 7.51 17.82
C THR A 310 6.13 7.89 19.10
N ALA A 311 6.78 9.06 19.09
CA ALA A 311 7.54 9.55 20.23
C ALA A 311 6.64 10.00 21.40
N ASP A 312 5.38 10.35 21.16
CA ASP A 312 4.43 10.83 22.18
C ASP A 312 3.52 9.70 22.71
N ALA A 313 3.71 8.45 22.24
CA ALA A 313 2.85 7.32 22.53
C ALA A 313 2.91 6.84 24.00
N ASP A 314 1.80 6.30 24.51
CA ASP A 314 1.88 5.30 25.57
C ASP A 314 2.54 4.02 24.99
N THR A 315 3.85 3.95 25.17
CA THR A 315 4.70 2.94 24.52
C THR A 315 4.29 1.52 24.87
N ASP A 316 3.90 1.24 26.11
CA ASP A 316 3.57 -0.13 26.54
C ASP A 316 2.23 -0.58 25.98
N GLU A 317 1.24 0.30 25.90
CA GLU A 317 -0.06 0.00 25.29
C GLU A 317 0.04 -0.09 23.78
N ALA A 318 0.78 0.81 23.14
CA ALA A 318 1.04 0.79 21.71
C ALA A 318 1.75 -0.51 21.26
N LYS A 319 2.75 -0.99 22.01
CA LYS A 319 3.40 -2.29 21.76
C LYS A 319 2.41 -3.44 21.80
N LYS A 320 1.57 -3.52 22.85
CA LYS A 320 0.54 -4.57 22.98
C LYS A 320 -0.43 -4.54 21.82
N PHE A 321 -0.86 -3.35 21.38
CA PHE A 321 -1.78 -3.20 20.25
C PHE A 321 -1.15 -3.69 18.94
N ILE A 322 0.11 -3.32 18.65
CA ILE A 322 0.78 -3.77 17.43
C ILE A 322 1.05 -5.28 17.49
N GLU A 323 1.52 -5.83 18.61
CA GLU A 323 1.73 -7.27 18.77
C GLU A 323 0.44 -8.06 18.55
N TYR A 324 -0.67 -7.59 19.11
CA TYR A 324 -2.00 -8.17 18.85
C TYR A 324 -2.40 -8.06 17.38
N SER A 325 -2.26 -6.87 16.79
CA SER A 325 -2.62 -6.62 15.39
C SER A 325 -1.82 -7.44 14.40
N MET A 326 -0.57 -7.81 14.75
CA MET A 326 0.32 -8.63 13.92
C MET A 326 0.19 -10.14 14.19
N SER A 327 -0.67 -10.55 15.10
CA SER A 327 -0.87 -11.96 15.47
C SER A 327 -2.35 -12.35 15.39
N GLU A 328 -3.03 -12.39 16.53
CA GLU A 328 -4.45 -12.81 16.62
C GLU A 328 -5.37 -11.86 15.85
N GLY A 329 -5.16 -10.55 15.97
CA GLY A 329 -5.94 -9.53 15.27
C GLY A 329 -5.84 -9.65 13.76
N TYR A 330 -4.62 -9.90 13.23
CA TYR A 330 -4.43 -10.11 11.80
C TYR A 330 -5.16 -11.35 11.30
N THR A 331 -5.09 -12.44 12.05
CA THR A 331 -5.75 -13.70 11.70
C THR A 331 -7.28 -13.56 11.72
N ALA A 332 -7.82 -12.85 12.71
CA ALA A 332 -9.26 -12.67 12.87
C ALA A 332 -9.90 -11.83 11.75
N THR A 333 -9.19 -10.77 11.29
CA THR A 333 -9.69 -9.84 10.28
C THR A 333 -9.20 -10.12 8.86
N SER A 334 -8.29 -11.09 8.68
CA SER A 334 -7.55 -11.34 7.43
C SER A 334 -6.70 -10.13 7.00
N GLY A 335 -6.24 -9.34 7.98
CA GLY A 335 -5.47 -8.12 7.76
C GLY A 335 -6.33 -6.88 7.48
N ILE A 336 -5.66 -5.77 7.16
CA ILE A 336 -6.30 -4.46 6.98
C ILE A 336 -6.89 -4.30 5.58
N ALA A 337 -6.22 -4.83 4.55
CA ALA A 337 -6.63 -4.73 3.15
C ALA A 337 -6.34 -6.03 2.39
N PRO A 338 -7.07 -7.12 2.71
CA PRO A 338 -6.76 -8.46 2.20
C PRO A 338 -6.96 -8.61 0.69
N GLU A 339 -7.73 -7.72 0.07
CA GLU A 339 -8.02 -7.76 -1.37
C GLU A 339 -6.81 -7.45 -2.28
N GLY A 340 -5.74 -6.89 -1.75
CA GLY A 340 -4.58 -6.52 -2.58
C GLY A 340 -3.26 -6.41 -1.86
N LYS A 341 -3.23 -6.69 -0.57
CA LYS A 341 -2.02 -6.68 0.25
C LYS A 341 -1.78 -8.04 0.88
N PHE A 342 -0.50 -8.35 1.07
CA PHE A 342 -0.05 -9.63 1.63
C PHE A 342 0.88 -9.36 2.82
N PRO A 343 0.87 -10.21 3.86
CA PRO A 343 1.80 -10.12 4.99
C PRO A 343 3.25 -10.14 4.51
N VAL A 344 4.12 -9.34 5.14
CA VAL A 344 5.54 -9.23 4.80
C VAL A 344 6.47 -9.42 6.02
#